data_bd9904153dfb2d76fe8665486009ac1b
#
_entry.id   bd9904153dfb2d76fe8665486009ac1b
#
_cell.length_a   1.000
_cell.length_b   1.000
_cell.length_c   1.000
_cell.angle_alpha   90.00
_cell.angle_beta   90.00
_cell.angle_gamma   90.00
#
_symmetry.space_group_name_H-M   'P 1'
#
loop_
_entity.id
_entity.type
_entity.pdbx_description
1 polymer ?
#
loop_
_entity_poly.entity_id
_entity_poly.type
_entity_poly.pdbx_seq_one_letter_code
_entity_poly.pdbx_strand_id
1 'polypeptide(L)'
;MHLPIRTAFLLLALSISTAFSEPGTEASPGFVSLFNGKDLTGWTTKQPDNHDWSVVDGVIDCNPKGEGKGDRELWTTKEYADFELWVDWRIKESPFVNNKARIILPDGSYQKDDSGNVMTVAAPNTDSGVFLRGQHKSQVNIWCWPVGSGEVWGYRTDPAFDAKVHAGVTPRVKADKPIGECNTFHIIMKGDRLTVTLNDKLIIHDAQLPGIPRQGPLALQLHPERKDGEWGASLVQFRNIRIKELNGDAAQ
;
A
#
# COMPACT_ATOMS: atom_id res chain seq x y z
N MET A 1 59.42 32.86 -19.10
CA MET A 1 58.35 33.17 -18.17
C MET A 1 57.08 32.52 -18.73
N HIS A 2 56.79 31.25 -18.37
CA HIS A 2 55.67 30.48 -18.88
C HIS A 2 54.57 30.38 -17.82
N LEU A 3 53.39 30.94 -18.10
CA LEU A 3 52.20 30.77 -17.28
C LEU A 3 51.54 29.41 -17.62
N PRO A 4 51.12 28.62 -16.63
CA PRO A 4 50.33 27.42 -16.90
C PRO A 4 48.83 27.76 -17.07
N ILE A 5 48.25 27.29 -18.14
CA ILE A 5 46.81 27.30 -18.40
C ILE A 5 46.13 26.29 -17.46
N ARG A 6 45.30 26.77 -16.55
CA ARG A 6 44.43 25.92 -15.71
C ARG A 6 43.14 25.60 -16.45
N THR A 7 43.02 24.39 -16.93
CA THR A 7 41.80 23.86 -17.50
C THR A 7 40.83 23.49 -16.36
N ALA A 8 39.78 24.26 -16.20
CA ALA A 8 38.70 23.93 -15.26
C ALA A 8 37.77 22.89 -15.92
N PHE A 9 37.74 21.68 -15.38
CA PHE A 9 36.73 20.69 -15.70
C PHE A 9 35.43 21.02 -14.96
N LEU A 10 34.43 21.45 -15.72
CA LEU A 10 33.06 21.63 -15.20
C LEU A 10 32.40 20.25 -15.17
N LEU A 11 32.29 19.65 -13.98
CA LEU A 11 31.51 18.43 -13.77
C LEU A 11 30.02 18.80 -13.79
N LEU A 12 29.38 18.51 -14.92
CA LEU A 12 27.93 18.60 -15.07
C LEU A 12 27.32 17.41 -14.33
N ALA A 13 26.82 17.63 -13.13
CA ALA A 13 26.03 16.63 -12.39
C ALA A 13 24.69 16.45 -13.11
N LEU A 14 24.56 15.37 -13.87
CA LEU A 14 23.31 14.94 -14.48
C LEU A 14 22.43 14.37 -13.36
N SER A 15 21.52 15.16 -12.82
CA SER A 15 20.46 14.68 -11.95
C SER A 15 19.52 13.82 -12.77
N ILE A 16 19.66 12.51 -12.68
CA ILE A 16 18.69 11.55 -13.21
C ILE A 16 17.45 11.64 -12.33
N SER A 17 16.54 12.53 -12.70
CA SER A 17 15.17 12.48 -12.22
C SER A 17 14.57 11.18 -12.76
N THR A 18 14.38 10.18 -11.90
CA THR A 18 13.60 8.99 -12.23
C THR A 18 12.14 9.40 -12.33
N ALA A 19 11.79 10.02 -13.45
CA ALA A 19 10.40 10.26 -13.80
C ALA A 19 9.67 8.92 -13.77
N PHE A 20 8.50 8.89 -13.14
CA PHE A 20 7.57 7.78 -13.25
C PHE A 20 7.31 7.55 -14.74
N SER A 21 7.91 6.49 -15.30
CA SER A 21 7.63 6.10 -16.69
C SER A 21 6.15 5.76 -16.81
N GLU A 22 5.48 6.32 -17.80
CA GLU A 22 4.07 6.10 -18.10
C GLU A 22 3.85 4.63 -18.52
N PRO A 23 3.11 3.81 -17.78
CA PRO A 23 2.47 2.63 -18.35
C PRO A 23 1.18 3.09 -19.04
N GLY A 24 0.94 2.62 -20.25
CA GLY A 24 -0.10 3.06 -21.15
C GLY A 24 -1.47 3.28 -20.55
N THR A 25 -2.01 4.46 -20.78
CA THR A 25 -3.35 4.92 -20.39
C THR A 25 -4.41 4.44 -21.38
N GLU A 26 -4.50 3.17 -21.71
CA GLU A 26 -5.74 2.65 -22.27
C GLU A 26 -6.62 2.17 -21.12
N ALA A 27 -7.70 2.91 -20.88
CA ALA A 27 -8.74 2.51 -19.94
C ALA A 27 -9.33 1.18 -20.44
N SER A 28 -8.94 0.07 -19.83
CA SER A 28 -9.57 -1.21 -20.09
C SER A 28 -11.08 -1.08 -19.94
N PRO A 29 -11.91 -1.68 -20.83
CA PRO A 29 -13.34 -1.48 -20.82
C PRO A 29 -13.98 -1.71 -19.46
N GLY A 30 -14.79 -0.75 -19.02
CA GLY A 30 -15.52 -0.79 -17.75
C GLY A 30 -14.78 -0.29 -16.53
N PHE A 31 -13.51 0.12 -16.63
CA PHE A 31 -12.80 0.77 -15.53
C PHE A 31 -13.04 2.28 -15.54
N VAL A 32 -13.22 2.86 -14.35
CA VAL A 32 -13.25 4.29 -14.11
C VAL A 32 -12.07 4.70 -13.23
N SER A 33 -11.48 5.86 -13.53
CA SER A 33 -10.40 6.41 -12.71
C SER A 33 -10.98 6.96 -11.42
N LEU A 34 -10.36 6.60 -10.29
CA LEU A 34 -10.64 7.19 -8.97
C LEU A 34 -9.75 8.38 -8.66
N PHE A 35 -8.72 8.62 -9.45
CA PHE A 35 -7.82 9.74 -9.30
C PHE A 35 -7.56 10.40 -10.66
N ASN A 36 -7.80 11.71 -10.72
CA ASN A 36 -7.72 12.49 -11.96
C ASN A 36 -6.30 13.02 -12.28
N GLY A 37 -5.32 12.76 -11.39
CA GLY A 37 -3.94 13.26 -11.53
C GLY A 37 -3.76 14.75 -11.20
N LYS A 38 -4.80 15.47 -10.75
CA LYS A 38 -4.75 16.93 -10.55
C LYS A 38 -5.09 17.35 -9.13
N ASP A 39 -6.09 16.74 -8.55
CA ASP A 39 -6.60 17.07 -7.22
C ASP A 39 -7.24 15.84 -6.55
N LEU A 40 -7.70 16.00 -5.31
CA LEU A 40 -8.34 14.96 -4.52
C LEU A 40 -9.88 14.91 -4.71
N THR A 41 -10.41 15.40 -5.84
CA THR A 41 -11.83 15.26 -6.16
C THR A 41 -12.24 13.78 -6.14
N GLY A 42 -13.32 13.46 -5.43
CA GLY A 42 -13.77 12.07 -5.20
C GLY A 42 -13.15 11.41 -3.96
N TRP A 43 -12.27 12.13 -3.26
CA TRP A 43 -11.66 11.71 -2.01
C TRP A 43 -11.96 12.68 -0.88
N THR A 44 -11.91 12.19 0.35
CA THR A 44 -12.12 12.98 1.56
C THR A 44 -11.33 12.44 2.73
N THR A 45 -10.99 13.32 3.67
CA THR A 45 -10.48 12.93 4.99
C THR A 45 -11.56 13.22 6.02
N LYS A 46 -11.57 12.51 7.14
CA LYS A 46 -12.45 12.83 8.28
C LYS A 46 -12.02 14.08 9.04
N GLN A 47 -10.86 14.62 8.70
CA GLN A 47 -10.25 15.83 9.27
C GLN A 47 -10.04 16.85 8.15
N PRO A 48 -10.97 17.76 7.93
CA PRO A 48 -10.99 18.62 6.72
C PRO A 48 -9.77 19.55 6.57
N ASP A 49 -9.10 19.90 7.64
CA ASP A 49 -7.97 20.84 7.62
C ASP A 49 -6.60 20.15 7.74
N ASN A 50 -6.56 18.84 7.53
CA ASN A 50 -5.29 18.16 7.59
C ASN A 50 -4.52 18.34 6.27
N HIS A 51 -3.24 18.67 6.38
CA HIS A 51 -2.31 18.74 5.25
C HIS A 51 -1.57 17.41 5.05
N ASP A 52 -2.24 16.31 5.36
CA ASP A 52 -1.66 14.97 5.34
C ASP A 52 -1.56 14.41 3.92
N TRP A 53 -2.43 14.87 3.04
CA TRP A 53 -2.52 14.41 1.65
C TRP A 53 -2.46 15.59 0.69
N SER A 54 -1.66 15.43 -0.34
CA SER A 54 -1.52 16.43 -1.41
C SER A 54 -1.38 15.73 -2.77
N VAL A 55 -1.54 16.51 -3.83
CA VAL A 55 -1.22 16.05 -5.19
C VAL A 55 0.02 16.80 -5.65
N VAL A 56 1.07 16.04 -5.98
CA VAL A 56 2.34 16.56 -6.46
C VAL A 56 2.74 15.80 -7.72
N ASP A 57 2.96 16.51 -8.81
CA ASP A 57 3.39 15.91 -10.10
C ASP A 57 2.52 14.72 -10.56
N GLY A 58 1.19 14.85 -10.40
CA GLY A 58 0.25 13.83 -10.84
C GLY A 58 0.15 12.59 -9.95
N VAL A 59 0.69 12.63 -8.75
CA VAL A 59 0.57 11.54 -7.76
C VAL A 59 -0.07 12.04 -6.47
N ILE A 60 -0.82 11.19 -5.78
CA ILE A 60 -1.25 11.42 -4.40
C ILE A 60 -0.03 11.17 -3.51
N ASP A 61 0.39 12.18 -2.77
CA ASP A 61 1.54 12.13 -1.86
C ASP A 61 1.07 12.20 -0.42
N CYS A 62 1.62 11.32 0.40
CA CYS A 62 1.33 11.24 1.82
C CYS A 62 2.37 12.01 2.63
N ASN A 63 1.91 12.88 3.55
CA ASN A 63 2.76 13.60 4.50
C ASN A 63 2.52 13.07 5.93
N PRO A 64 3.34 12.14 6.44
CA PRO A 64 3.17 11.57 7.76
C PRO A 64 3.49 12.53 8.91
N LYS A 65 4.12 13.67 8.63
CA LYS A 65 4.51 14.70 9.62
C LYS A 65 3.40 15.68 9.96
N GLY A 66 2.24 15.56 9.31
CA GLY A 66 1.07 16.37 9.63
C GLY A 66 0.63 16.17 11.09
N GLU A 67 0.01 17.21 11.67
CA GLU A 67 -0.41 17.24 13.08
C GLU A 67 -1.84 16.75 13.30
N GLY A 68 -2.47 16.17 12.27
CA GLY A 68 -3.84 15.66 12.33
C GLY A 68 -4.03 14.61 13.42
N LYS A 69 -5.23 14.60 14.04
CA LYS A 69 -5.62 13.64 15.07
C LYS A 69 -6.77 12.77 14.58
N GLY A 70 -6.86 11.55 15.09
CA GLY A 70 -7.94 10.61 14.75
C GLY A 70 -7.70 9.90 13.41
N ASP A 71 -8.77 9.70 12.66
CA ASP A 71 -8.71 9.02 11.35
C ASP A 71 -8.15 10.00 10.29
N ARG A 72 -6.96 9.71 9.81
CA ARG A 72 -6.19 10.53 8.86
C ARG A 72 -6.12 9.91 7.46
N GLU A 73 -6.84 8.82 7.26
CA GLU A 73 -6.90 8.11 5.98
C GLU A 73 -7.59 8.96 4.93
N LEU A 74 -7.21 8.74 3.67
CA LEU A 74 -7.84 9.34 2.51
C LEU A 74 -8.91 8.40 1.95
N TRP A 75 -10.18 8.69 2.25
CA TRP A 75 -11.33 7.87 1.90
C TRP A 75 -11.94 8.27 0.56
N THR A 76 -12.43 7.30 -0.22
CA THR A 76 -13.30 7.61 -1.36
C THR A 76 -14.65 8.15 -0.87
N THR A 77 -15.22 9.14 -1.58
CA THR A 77 -16.56 9.65 -1.28
C THR A 77 -17.66 8.68 -1.69
N LYS A 78 -17.37 7.77 -2.61
CA LYS A 78 -18.28 6.70 -3.07
C LYS A 78 -17.94 5.40 -2.36
N GLU A 79 -18.95 4.58 -2.12
CA GLU A 79 -18.86 3.22 -1.60
C GLU A 79 -18.90 2.20 -2.73
N TYR A 80 -18.25 1.05 -2.50
CA TYR A 80 -18.12 -0.04 -3.46
C TYR A 80 -18.48 -1.38 -2.80
N ALA A 81 -19.22 -2.21 -3.53
CA ALA A 81 -19.57 -3.57 -3.12
C ALA A 81 -18.55 -4.59 -3.69
N ASP A 82 -18.88 -5.23 -4.80
CA ASP A 82 -17.95 -6.10 -5.50
C ASP A 82 -17.21 -5.29 -6.57
N PHE A 83 -15.90 -5.46 -6.62
CA PHE A 83 -15.07 -4.63 -7.51
C PHE A 83 -13.76 -5.31 -7.91
N GLU A 84 -13.21 -4.79 -8.98
CA GLU A 84 -11.83 -4.99 -9.43
C GLU A 84 -11.11 -3.64 -9.37
N LEU A 85 -10.01 -3.56 -8.64
CA LEU A 85 -9.28 -2.33 -8.34
C LEU A 85 -7.82 -2.47 -8.74
N TRP A 86 -7.31 -1.49 -9.46
CA TRP A 86 -5.89 -1.33 -9.73
C TRP A 86 -5.36 -0.11 -8.99
N VAL A 87 -4.19 -0.26 -8.36
CA VAL A 87 -3.52 0.83 -7.63
C VAL A 87 -2.03 0.74 -7.88
N ASP A 88 -1.48 1.77 -8.51
CA ASP A 88 -0.03 1.94 -8.54
C ASP A 88 0.42 2.68 -7.28
N TRP A 89 1.45 2.17 -6.64
CA TRP A 89 2.02 2.76 -5.43
C TRP A 89 3.54 2.66 -5.41
N ARG A 90 4.17 3.53 -4.64
CA ARG A 90 5.62 3.55 -4.44
C ARG A 90 5.94 3.96 -3.01
N ILE A 91 6.76 3.19 -2.33
CA ILE A 91 7.47 3.66 -1.14
C ILE A 91 8.58 4.58 -1.64
N LYS A 92 8.52 5.88 -1.31
CA LYS A 92 9.53 6.86 -1.74
C LYS A 92 10.90 6.56 -1.14
N GLU A 93 10.89 6.34 0.15
CA GLU A 93 12.05 6.04 0.99
C GLU A 93 11.60 5.35 2.28
N SER A 94 12.52 4.73 2.98
CA SER A 94 12.27 4.16 4.30
C SER A 94 13.47 4.44 5.20
N PRO A 95 13.54 5.64 5.81
CA PRO A 95 14.63 6.01 6.72
C PRO A 95 14.53 5.30 8.07
N PHE A 96 13.40 4.64 8.34
CA PHE A 96 13.14 3.95 9.59
C PHE A 96 13.57 2.49 9.49
N VAL A 97 14.10 1.94 10.59
CA VAL A 97 14.45 0.52 10.71
C VAL A 97 13.75 -0.06 11.93
N ASN A 98 12.96 -1.10 11.70
CA ASN A 98 12.44 -1.94 12.76
C ASN A 98 13.40 -3.11 13.00
N ASN A 99 14.11 -3.09 14.14
CA ASN A 99 15.04 -4.16 14.52
C ASN A 99 14.36 -5.43 15.03
N LYS A 100 13.00 -5.43 15.11
CA LYS A 100 12.19 -6.53 15.63
C LYS A 100 11.06 -6.91 14.66
N ALA A 101 11.26 -6.73 13.38
CA ALA A 101 10.31 -7.16 12.37
C ALA A 101 10.15 -8.68 12.44
N ARG A 102 8.95 -9.16 12.69
CA ARG A 102 8.67 -10.58 12.87
C ARG A 102 8.72 -11.30 11.52
N ILE A 103 9.26 -12.50 11.49
CA ILE A 103 9.23 -13.36 10.32
C ILE A 103 7.88 -14.08 10.30
N ILE A 104 7.09 -13.80 9.26
CA ILE A 104 5.76 -14.37 9.05
C ILE A 104 5.88 -15.50 8.04
N LEU A 105 5.33 -16.66 8.38
CA LEU A 105 5.30 -17.84 7.51
C LEU A 105 4.07 -17.82 6.60
N PRO A 106 4.06 -18.59 5.49
CA PRO A 106 2.92 -18.61 4.55
C PRO A 106 1.58 -19.07 5.14
N ASP A 107 1.60 -19.75 6.28
CA ASP A 107 0.40 -20.13 7.03
C ASP A 107 -0.12 -19.01 7.97
N GLY A 108 0.53 -17.84 7.96
CA GLY A 108 0.19 -16.70 8.78
C GLY A 108 0.76 -16.73 10.19
N SER A 109 1.43 -17.80 10.59
CA SER A 109 2.10 -17.90 11.88
C SER A 109 3.44 -17.16 11.90
N TYR A 110 3.99 -16.95 13.10
CA TYR A 110 5.34 -16.42 13.25
C TYR A 110 6.37 -17.55 13.30
N GLN A 111 7.48 -17.40 12.58
CA GLN A 111 8.62 -18.30 12.72
C GLN A 111 9.15 -18.26 14.14
N LYS A 112 9.47 -19.43 14.69
CA LYS A 112 10.03 -19.60 16.04
C LYS A 112 11.38 -20.28 15.96
N ASP A 113 12.24 -19.99 16.95
CA ASP A 113 13.48 -20.72 17.19
C ASP A 113 13.22 -22.05 17.93
N ASP A 114 14.28 -22.83 18.16
CA ASP A 114 14.20 -24.13 18.85
C ASP A 114 13.71 -24.01 20.31
N SER A 115 13.77 -22.82 20.90
CA SER A 115 13.28 -22.52 22.24
C SER A 115 11.83 -22.02 22.25
N GLY A 116 11.20 -21.87 21.07
CA GLY A 116 9.83 -21.40 20.90
C GLY A 116 9.67 -19.87 20.85
N ASN A 117 10.75 -19.10 20.86
CA ASN A 117 10.69 -17.64 20.77
C ASN A 117 10.43 -17.20 19.32
N VAL A 118 9.62 -16.15 19.16
CA VAL A 118 9.37 -15.57 17.83
C VAL A 118 10.66 -14.96 17.26
N MET A 119 11.04 -15.39 16.08
CA MET A 119 12.19 -14.86 15.36
C MET A 119 11.91 -13.50 14.75
N THR A 120 12.89 -12.61 14.82
CA THR A 120 12.81 -11.26 14.27
C THR A 120 14.06 -10.93 13.46
N VAL A 121 13.94 -9.97 12.55
CA VAL A 121 15.03 -9.43 11.74
C VAL A 121 14.95 -7.90 11.70
N ALA A 122 16.06 -7.26 11.39
CA ALA A 122 16.06 -5.85 11.05
C ALA A 122 15.47 -5.68 9.64
N ALA A 123 14.49 -4.79 9.50
CA ALA A 123 13.88 -4.47 8.22
C ALA A 123 13.57 -2.97 8.13
N PRO A 124 13.59 -2.38 6.90
CA PRO A 124 13.03 -1.07 6.69
C PRO A 124 11.58 -1.02 7.18
N ASN A 125 11.10 0.14 7.63
CA ASN A 125 9.83 0.23 8.35
C ASN A 125 8.94 1.39 7.86
N THR A 126 8.73 1.48 6.55
CA THR A 126 7.66 2.32 5.99
C THR A 126 6.40 1.46 5.83
N ASP A 127 5.25 2.02 6.20
CA ASP A 127 3.97 1.35 6.30
C ASP A 127 2.85 2.21 5.70
N SER A 128 1.96 1.58 4.96
CA SER A 128 0.73 2.15 4.40
C SER A 128 -0.20 0.99 3.98
N GLY A 129 -1.24 1.27 3.19
CA GLY A 129 -2.11 0.23 2.65
C GLY A 129 -3.38 0.77 2.02
N VAL A 130 -4.19 -0.15 1.52
CA VAL A 130 -5.51 0.11 0.93
C VAL A 130 -6.57 -0.56 1.79
N PHE A 131 -7.42 0.24 2.44
CA PHE A 131 -8.58 -0.27 3.19
C PHE A 131 -9.73 -0.58 2.24
N LEU A 132 -10.40 -1.69 2.48
CA LEU A 132 -11.52 -2.17 1.68
C LEU A 132 -12.83 -2.02 2.46
N ARG A 133 -13.88 -1.48 1.79
CA ARG A 133 -15.25 -1.38 2.31
C ARG A 133 -15.37 -0.77 3.70
N GLY A 134 -14.65 0.34 3.95
CA GLY A 134 -14.83 1.19 5.13
C GLY A 134 -14.34 0.61 6.45
N GLN A 135 -13.55 -0.46 6.42
CA GLN A 135 -13.08 -1.11 7.65
C GLN A 135 -11.55 -1.21 7.69
N HIS A 136 -10.93 -0.77 8.78
CA HIS A 136 -9.47 -0.81 8.96
C HIS A 136 -8.91 -2.25 9.01
N LYS A 137 -9.71 -3.21 9.49
CA LYS A 137 -9.31 -4.63 9.55
C LYS A 137 -8.99 -5.22 8.16
N SER A 138 -9.69 -4.76 7.11
CA SER A 138 -9.56 -5.27 5.74
C SER A 138 -8.50 -4.56 4.90
N GLN A 139 -7.45 -4.09 5.51
CA GLN A 139 -6.33 -3.44 4.83
C GLN A 139 -5.50 -4.44 4.03
N VAL A 140 -5.33 -4.17 2.74
CA VAL A 140 -4.27 -4.76 1.91
C VAL A 140 -3.01 -3.94 2.17
N ASN A 141 -2.08 -4.50 2.93
CA ASN A 141 -0.95 -3.78 3.53
C ASN A 141 0.15 -3.46 2.52
N ILE A 142 0.82 -2.31 2.70
CA ILE A 142 2.03 -1.90 1.99
C ILE A 142 3.11 -1.68 3.03
N TRP A 143 4.14 -2.52 3.04
CA TRP A 143 5.22 -2.42 4.00
C TRP A 143 6.53 -3.06 3.51
N CYS A 144 7.58 -2.93 4.31
CA CYS A 144 8.92 -3.39 3.95
C CYS A 144 9.31 -4.72 4.60
N TRP A 145 8.43 -5.36 5.34
CA TRP A 145 8.75 -6.57 6.11
C TRP A 145 9.03 -7.80 5.22
N PRO A 146 9.68 -8.84 5.76
CA PRO A 146 10.09 -10.02 4.97
C PRO A 146 8.98 -10.72 4.20
N VAL A 147 7.76 -10.75 4.72
CA VAL A 147 6.60 -11.36 4.06
C VAL A 147 6.20 -10.61 2.78
N GLY A 148 6.54 -9.33 2.66
CA GLY A 148 6.13 -8.47 1.56
C GLY A 148 4.77 -7.83 1.75
N SER A 149 4.41 -6.93 0.81
CA SER A 149 3.12 -6.25 0.78
C SER A 149 1.98 -7.17 0.36
N GLY A 150 0.76 -6.81 0.74
CA GLY A 150 -0.48 -7.52 0.39
C GLY A 150 -1.12 -8.30 1.52
N GLU A 151 -0.46 -8.50 2.65
CA GLU A 151 -1.05 -9.12 3.83
C GLU A 151 -2.30 -8.36 4.30
N VAL A 152 -3.33 -9.07 4.76
CA VAL A 152 -4.48 -8.44 5.44
C VAL A 152 -4.29 -8.59 6.95
N TRP A 153 -3.46 -7.71 7.51
CA TRP A 153 -2.95 -7.78 8.88
C TRP A 153 -4.07 -7.94 9.93
N GLY A 154 -5.17 -7.20 9.79
CA GLY A 154 -6.26 -7.24 10.76
C GLY A 154 -7.01 -8.57 10.80
N TYR A 155 -6.95 -9.37 9.74
CA TYR A 155 -7.50 -10.73 9.71
C TYR A 155 -6.46 -11.76 10.15
N ARG A 156 -5.20 -11.61 9.73
CA ARG A 156 -4.15 -12.56 10.13
C ARG A 156 -3.88 -12.55 11.64
N THR A 157 -3.97 -11.39 12.28
CA THR A 157 -3.61 -11.25 13.70
C THR A 157 -4.78 -11.39 14.67
N ASP A 158 -6.01 -11.45 14.17
CA ASP A 158 -7.20 -11.58 15.01
C ASP A 158 -7.41 -13.05 15.43
N PRO A 159 -7.30 -13.35 16.75
CA PRO A 159 -7.44 -14.71 17.26
C PRO A 159 -8.87 -15.28 17.12
N ALA A 160 -9.85 -14.46 16.75
CA ALA A 160 -11.21 -14.91 16.48
C ALA A 160 -11.32 -15.73 15.18
N PHE A 161 -10.32 -15.64 14.31
CA PHE A 161 -10.30 -16.40 13.06
C PHE A 161 -9.42 -17.63 13.14
N ASP A 162 -9.74 -18.61 12.34
CA ASP A 162 -9.02 -19.88 12.29
C ASP A 162 -7.74 -19.80 11.41
N ALA A 163 -6.94 -20.86 11.47
CA ALA A 163 -5.70 -20.95 10.72
C ALA A 163 -5.89 -20.87 9.18
N LYS A 164 -7.07 -21.26 8.67
CA LYS A 164 -7.37 -21.17 7.24
C LYS A 164 -7.53 -19.72 6.79
N VAL A 165 -8.19 -18.89 7.61
CA VAL A 165 -8.30 -17.44 7.36
C VAL A 165 -6.91 -16.81 7.46
N HIS A 166 -6.15 -17.10 8.53
CA HIS A 166 -4.80 -16.56 8.70
C HIS A 166 -3.89 -16.87 7.51
N ALA A 167 -3.83 -18.12 7.08
CA ALA A 167 -3.06 -18.53 5.91
C ALA A 167 -3.58 -17.88 4.61
N GLY A 168 -4.89 -17.80 4.45
CA GLY A 168 -5.52 -17.25 3.26
C GLY A 168 -5.16 -15.80 3.00
N VAL A 169 -5.03 -15.00 4.05
CA VAL A 169 -4.76 -13.55 3.99
C VAL A 169 -3.27 -13.20 4.09
N THR A 170 -2.39 -14.20 4.09
CA THR A 170 -0.93 -14.03 4.12
C THR A 170 -0.36 -14.19 2.72
N PRO A 171 0.49 -13.27 2.23
CA PRO A 171 1.12 -13.40 0.92
C PRO A 171 1.92 -14.69 0.79
N ARG A 172 1.68 -15.43 -0.30
CA ARG A 172 2.38 -16.68 -0.60
C ARG A 172 3.80 -16.48 -1.09
N VAL A 173 4.08 -15.29 -1.60
CA VAL A 173 5.39 -14.89 -2.13
C VAL A 173 5.56 -13.39 -2.00
N LYS A 174 6.77 -12.96 -1.63
CA LYS A 174 7.14 -11.56 -1.70
C LYS A 174 7.27 -11.13 -3.16
N ALA A 175 6.55 -10.09 -3.56
CA ALA A 175 6.50 -9.62 -4.93
C ALA A 175 6.83 -8.13 -5.08
N ASP A 176 7.22 -7.48 -3.99
CA ASP A 176 7.59 -6.07 -3.98
C ASP A 176 8.84 -5.82 -4.83
N LYS A 177 8.83 -4.70 -5.53
CA LYS A 177 10.03 -4.12 -6.14
C LYS A 177 10.84 -3.36 -5.08
N PRO A 178 12.11 -3.03 -5.36
CA PRO A 178 12.93 -2.21 -4.48
C PRO A 178 12.27 -0.88 -4.08
N ILE A 179 12.61 -0.36 -2.89
CA ILE A 179 12.19 0.95 -2.43
C ILE A 179 12.59 2.00 -3.49
N GLY A 180 11.68 2.93 -3.80
CA GLY A 180 11.82 3.90 -4.87
C GLY A 180 11.16 3.47 -6.20
N GLU A 181 10.95 2.18 -6.41
CA GLU A 181 10.30 1.68 -7.61
C GLU A 181 8.77 1.59 -7.47
N CYS A 182 8.08 1.68 -8.62
CA CYS A 182 6.62 1.61 -8.68
C CYS A 182 6.15 0.16 -8.65
N ASN A 183 5.21 -0.12 -7.76
CA ASN A 183 4.49 -1.38 -7.63
C ASN A 183 3.05 -1.21 -8.10
N THR A 184 2.42 -2.30 -8.51
CA THR A 184 1.02 -2.32 -8.93
C THR A 184 0.26 -3.41 -8.19
N PHE A 185 -0.75 -3.03 -7.43
CA PHE A 185 -1.77 -3.95 -6.93
C PHE A 185 -2.89 -4.11 -7.95
N HIS A 186 -3.32 -5.35 -8.13
CA HIS A 186 -4.61 -5.72 -8.71
C HIS A 186 -5.40 -6.48 -7.66
N ILE A 187 -6.49 -5.88 -7.18
CA ILE A 187 -7.32 -6.36 -6.08
C ILE A 187 -8.70 -6.69 -6.60
N ILE A 188 -9.17 -7.91 -6.38
CA ILE A 188 -10.54 -8.35 -6.71
C ILE A 188 -11.25 -8.68 -5.42
N MET A 189 -12.40 -8.04 -5.19
CA MET A 189 -13.26 -8.29 -4.04
C MET A 189 -14.65 -8.70 -4.52
N LYS A 190 -15.06 -9.96 -4.23
CA LYS A 190 -16.38 -10.50 -4.53
C LYS A 190 -17.00 -11.14 -3.29
N GLY A 191 -18.16 -10.64 -2.87
CA GLY A 191 -18.74 -11.07 -1.60
C GLY A 191 -17.75 -10.88 -0.45
N ASP A 192 -17.37 -11.95 0.23
CA ASP A 192 -16.33 -11.97 1.27
C ASP A 192 -14.99 -12.54 0.78
N ARG A 193 -14.78 -12.64 -0.56
CA ARG A 193 -13.60 -13.25 -1.17
C ARG A 193 -12.66 -12.20 -1.73
N LEU A 194 -11.41 -12.31 -1.34
CA LEU A 194 -10.32 -11.41 -1.73
C LEU A 194 -9.28 -12.15 -2.57
N THR A 195 -8.93 -11.57 -3.72
CA THR A 195 -7.78 -11.98 -4.51
C THR A 195 -6.88 -10.77 -4.73
N VAL A 196 -5.58 -10.92 -4.50
CA VAL A 196 -4.58 -9.87 -4.70
C VAL A 196 -3.43 -10.37 -5.56
N THR A 197 -3.15 -9.61 -6.61
CA THR A 197 -1.94 -9.74 -7.43
C THR A 197 -1.06 -8.52 -7.17
N LEU A 198 0.24 -8.72 -6.98
CA LEU A 198 1.24 -7.67 -6.86
C LEU A 198 2.31 -7.87 -7.94
N ASN A 199 2.51 -6.89 -8.81
CA ASN A 199 3.49 -6.95 -9.90
C ASN A 199 3.38 -8.26 -10.70
N ASP A 200 2.16 -8.58 -11.15
CA ASP A 200 1.79 -9.78 -11.93
C ASP A 200 1.95 -11.13 -11.19
N LYS A 201 2.30 -11.12 -9.89
CA LYS A 201 2.35 -12.34 -9.08
C LYS A 201 1.11 -12.44 -8.19
N LEU A 202 0.38 -13.55 -8.30
CA LEU A 202 -0.74 -13.86 -7.43
C LEU A 202 -0.23 -14.14 -6.02
N ILE A 203 -0.48 -13.20 -5.09
CA ILE A 203 0.01 -13.27 -3.71
C ILE A 203 -1.06 -13.75 -2.72
N ILE A 204 -2.32 -13.39 -2.95
CA ILE A 204 -3.50 -13.88 -2.20
C ILE A 204 -4.51 -14.40 -3.21
N HIS A 205 -5.05 -15.58 -2.99
CA HIS A 205 -6.00 -16.22 -3.88
C HIS A 205 -7.25 -16.66 -3.14
N ASP A 206 -8.38 -16.04 -3.48
CA ASP A 206 -9.72 -16.38 -2.98
C ASP A 206 -9.79 -16.49 -1.45
N ALA A 207 -9.08 -15.59 -0.75
CA ALA A 207 -9.07 -15.56 0.72
C ALA A 207 -10.43 -15.13 1.26
N GLN A 208 -10.92 -15.81 2.28
CA GLN A 208 -12.13 -15.40 2.95
C GLN A 208 -11.86 -14.31 3.97
N LEU A 209 -12.68 -13.25 3.95
CA LEU A 209 -12.70 -12.16 4.94
C LEU A 209 -14.02 -12.19 5.72
N PRO A 210 -14.17 -13.07 6.71
CA PRO A 210 -15.45 -13.22 7.42
C PRO A 210 -15.86 -11.91 8.10
N GLY A 211 -17.14 -11.52 7.90
CA GLY A 211 -17.69 -10.31 8.52
C GLY A 211 -17.27 -8.98 7.85
N ILE A 212 -16.62 -9.01 6.69
CA ILE A 212 -16.40 -7.78 5.93
C ILE A 212 -17.75 -7.18 5.51
N PRO A 213 -17.94 -5.83 5.59
CA PRO A 213 -19.15 -5.18 5.09
C PRO A 213 -19.43 -5.53 3.62
N ARG A 214 -20.72 -5.57 3.24
CA ARG A 214 -21.10 -5.86 1.84
C ARG A 214 -20.67 -4.75 0.89
N GLN A 215 -20.65 -3.49 1.36
CA GLN A 215 -20.16 -2.32 0.64
C GLN A 215 -19.57 -1.32 1.63
N GLY A 216 -18.77 -0.40 1.14
CA GLY A 216 -18.19 0.71 1.88
C GLY A 216 -17.12 1.43 1.08
N PRO A 217 -16.64 2.57 1.56
CA PRO A 217 -15.59 3.32 0.89
C PRO A 217 -14.26 2.56 0.91
N LEU A 218 -13.38 2.90 -0.02
CA LEU A 218 -11.98 2.52 0.00
C LEU A 218 -11.17 3.63 0.66
N ALA A 219 -9.99 3.31 1.20
CA ALA A 219 -9.09 4.36 1.64
C ALA A 219 -7.62 4.00 1.42
N LEU A 220 -6.81 5.06 1.35
CA LEU A 220 -5.36 4.99 1.43
C LEU A 220 -4.95 5.29 2.87
N GLN A 221 -4.09 4.45 3.45
CA GLN A 221 -3.68 4.59 4.83
C GLN A 221 -2.59 5.64 4.99
N LEU A 222 -2.74 6.48 6.02
CA LEU A 222 -1.67 7.28 6.57
C LEU A 222 -1.24 6.73 7.93
N HIS A 223 -0.01 6.27 8.01
CA HIS A 223 0.66 5.95 9.26
C HIS A 223 1.51 7.15 9.69
N PRO A 224 1.21 7.83 10.81
CA PRO A 224 1.93 9.02 11.22
C PRO A 224 3.36 8.71 11.64
N GLU A 225 4.28 9.64 11.41
CA GLU A 225 5.62 9.56 11.98
C GLU A 225 5.54 9.68 13.51
N ARG A 226 6.15 8.73 14.21
CA ARG A 226 6.21 8.73 15.67
C ARG A 226 7.59 9.13 16.15
N LYS A 227 7.63 9.92 17.23
CA LYS A 227 8.87 10.45 17.82
C LYS A 227 9.81 9.36 18.35
N ASP A 228 9.26 8.19 18.69
CA ASP A 228 10.03 7.03 19.17
C ASP A 228 10.69 6.21 18.05
N GLY A 229 10.35 6.49 16.78
CA GLY A 229 10.88 5.78 15.62
C GLY A 229 10.50 4.29 15.53
N GLU A 230 9.70 3.79 16.47
CA GLU A 230 9.33 2.36 16.53
C GLU A 230 8.35 1.95 15.42
N TRP A 231 7.59 2.90 14.90
CA TRP A 231 6.58 2.64 13.87
C TRP A 231 6.92 3.40 12.61
N GLY A 232 6.90 2.70 11.49
CA GLY A 232 7.15 3.31 10.19
C GLY A 232 6.10 4.34 9.82
N ALA A 233 6.54 5.44 9.22
CA ALA A 233 5.65 6.45 8.68
C ALA A 233 5.27 6.15 7.23
N SER A 234 4.11 6.64 6.78
CA SER A 234 3.71 6.52 5.38
C SER A 234 4.48 7.49 4.48
N LEU A 235 5.61 7.04 3.97
CA LEU A 235 6.36 7.73 2.91
C LEU A 235 6.02 7.08 1.56
N VAL A 236 4.72 7.09 1.22
CA VAL A 236 4.14 6.36 0.08
C VAL A 236 3.42 7.32 -0.85
N GLN A 237 3.49 7.04 -2.13
CA GLN A 237 2.79 7.75 -3.19
C GLN A 237 1.88 6.80 -3.95
N PHE A 238 0.75 7.33 -4.45
CA PHE A 238 -0.24 6.57 -5.20
C PHE A 238 -0.61 7.26 -6.50
N ARG A 239 -0.90 6.47 -7.54
CA ARG A 239 -1.41 6.94 -8.83
C ARG A 239 -2.17 5.85 -9.57
N ASN A 240 -2.69 6.16 -10.75
CA ASN A 240 -3.37 5.20 -11.63
C ASN A 240 -4.40 4.33 -10.89
N ILE A 241 -5.13 4.95 -9.94
CA ILE A 241 -6.16 4.27 -9.17
C ILE A 241 -7.39 4.17 -10.03
N ARG A 242 -7.76 2.96 -10.43
CA ARG A 242 -8.91 2.69 -11.30
C ARG A 242 -9.71 1.51 -10.80
N ILE A 243 -11.02 1.61 -10.89
CA ILE A 243 -11.95 0.62 -10.37
C ILE A 243 -12.96 0.22 -11.44
N LYS A 244 -13.34 -1.05 -11.42
CA LYS A 244 -14.49 -1.59 -12.13
C LYS A 244 -15.42 -2.23 -11.12
N GLU A 245 -16.65 -1.74 -11.02
CA GLU A 245 -17.67 -2.40 -10.23
C GLU A 245 -18.09 -3.68 -10.94
N LEU A 246 -18.08 -4.76 -10.19
CA LEU A 246 -18.53 -6.05 -10.68
C LEU A 246 -20.02 -6.12 -10.36
N ASN A 247 -20.85 -6.16 -11.39
CA ASN A 247 -22.27 -6.43 -11.20
C ASN A 247 -22.36 -7.80 -10.53
N GLY A 248 -22.84 -7.84 -9.29
CA GLY A 248 -23.18 -9.11 -8.68
C GLY A 248 -24.12 -9.84 -9.65
N ASP A 249 -23.83 -11.08 -9.96
CA ASP A 249 -24.82 -11.93 -10.59
C ASP A 249 -26.05 -11.81 -9.72
N ALA A 250 -27.10 -11.13 -10.25
CA ALA A 250 -28.38 -11.08 -9.58
C ALA A 250 -28.75 -12.55 -9.35
N ALA A 251 -28.73 -12.97 -8.09
CA ALA A 251 -29.15 -14.31 -7.73
C ALA A 251 -30.57 -14.51 -8.32
N GLN A 252 -30.64 -15.34 -9.34
CA GLN A 252 -31.90 -15.86 -9.88
C GLN A 252 -32.51 -16.80 -8.86
#